data_48eaf7acff28c1aacb973538a7e2c7c5
#
_entry.id   48eaf7acff28c1aacb973538a7e2c7c5
#
_cell.length_a   1.000
_cell.length_b   1.000
_cell.length_c   1.000
_cell.angle_alpha   90.00
_cell.angle_beta   90.00
_cell.angle_gamma   90.00
#
_symmetry.space_group_name_H-M   'P 1'
#
loop_
_entity.id
_entity.type
_entity.pdbx_description
1 polymer ?
#
loop_
_entity_poly.entity_id
_entity_poly.type
_entity_poly.pdbx_seq_one_letter_code
_entity_poly.pdbx_strand_id
1 'polypeptide(L)'
;MDPGTSWECNSCKKTEPANYVNAVIRSIGEEIVRLERGSPEACQSFVRKHSQNLHPNHYYLMDVKLALCQMIGGQGSGIDLHDLHEKDIVQKQKLCMEILNVANKISPGTNVHFMCKMKLQTYLLTVILPIPKIKKKNYYLTW
;
A
#
# COMPACT_ATOMS: atom_id res chain seq x y z
N MET A 1 -12.78 -31.50 0.97
CA MET A 1 -11.70 -30.67 1.55
C MET A 1 -11.33 -31.30 2.87
N ASP A 2 -10.09 -31.76 2.95
CA ASP A 2 -9.58 -32.43 4.15
C ASP A 2 -9.65 -31.52 5.38
N PRO A 3 -10.32 -31.92 6.46
CA PRO A 3 -10.43 -31.09 7.67
C PRO A 3 -9.13 -30.96 8.48
N GLY A 4 -8.01 -31.45 7.97
CA GLY A 4 -6.73 -31.55 8.69
C GLY A 4 -5.62 -30.60 8.23
N THR A 5 -5.85 -29.74 7.23
CA THR A 5 -4.83 -28.80 6.78
C THR A 5 -4.82 -27.53 7.64
N SER A 6 -3.69 -27.25 8.24
CA SER A 6 -3.42 -25.99 8.94
C SER A 6 -2.44 -25.14 8.13
N TRP A 7 -2.59 -23.82 8.21
CA TRP A 7 -1.58 -22.86 7.74
C TRP A 7 -0.54 -22.67 8.83
N GLU A 8 0.74 -22.76 8.47
CA GLU A 8 1.85 -22.49 9.37
C GLU A 8 2.60 -21.23 8.91
N CYS A 9 2.87 -20.33 9.83
CA CYS A 9 3.70 -19.16 9.55
C CYS A 9 5.18 -19.58 9.43
N ASN A 10 5.81 -19.32 8.29
CA ASN A 10 7.21 -19.66 8.06
C ASN A 10 8.17 -18.97 9.03
N SER A 11 7.78 -17.80 9.56
CA SER A 11 8.62 -16.97 10.44
C SER A 11 8.47 -17.35 11.93
N CYS A 12 7.21 -17.34 12.45
CA CYS A 12 6.97 -17.57 13.88
C CYS A 12 6.43 -18.95 14.22
N LYS A 13 6.23 -19.82 13.22
CA LYS A 13 5.71 -21.18 13.34
C LYS A 13 4.30 -21.31 13.96
N LYS A 14 3.60 -20.18 14.11
CA LYS A 14 2.20 -20.19 14.54
C LYS A 14 1.35 -20.90 13.50
N THR A 15 0.47 -21.79 13.96
CA THR A 15 -0.47 -22.52 13.11
C THR A 15 -1.88 -21.99 13.31
N GLU A 16 -2.62 -21.91 12.21
CA GLU A 16 -4.04 -21.55 12.21
C GLU A 16 -4.82 -22.54 11.34
N PRO A 17 -6.06 -22.90 11.71
CA PRO A 17 -6.89 -23.78 10.90
C PRO A 17 -7.13 -23.21 9.50
N ALA A 18 -6.97 -24.01 8.46
CA ALA A 18 -7.11 -23.57 7.08
C ALA A 18 -8.50 -23.01 6.76
N ASN A 19 -9.57 -23.61 7.33
CA ASN A 19 -10.92 -23.12 7.20
C ASN A 19 -11.10 -21.70 7.76
N TYR A 20 -10.49 -21.40 8.90
CA TYR A 20 -10.51 -20.07 9.49
C TYR A 20 -9.77 -19.05 8.59
N VAL A 21 -8.54 -19.36 8.19
CA VAL A 21 -7.74 -18.48 7.31
C VAL A 21 -8.49 -18.21 5.99
N ASN A 22 -9.02 -19.27 5.36
CA ASN A 22 -9.76 -19.13 4.11
C ASN A 22 -11.05 -18.31 4.27
N ALA A 23 -11.76 -18.45 5.39
CA ALA A 23 -12.96 -17.66 5.69
C ALA A 23 -12.60 -16.17 5.85
N VAL A 24 -11.54 -15.86 6.58
CA VAL A 24 -11.04 -14.48 6.75
C VAL A 24 -10.65 -13.86 5.41
N ILE A 25 -9.83 -14.56 4.60
CA ILE A 25 -9.38 -14.06 3.29
C ILE A 25 -10.58 -13.85 2.36
N ARG A 26 -11.54 -14.76 2.36
CA ARG A 26 -12.77 -14.63 1.56
C ARG A 26 -13.58 -13.42 1.97
N SER A 27 -13.82 -13.23 3.26
CA SER A 27 -14.55 -12.08 3.80
C SER A 27 -13.91 -10.75 3.41
N ILE A 28 -12.57 -10.65 3.49
CA ILE A 28 -11.82 -9.46 3.07
C ILE A 28 -11.92 -9.29 1.54
N GLY A 29 -11.85 -10.37 0.78
CA GLY A 29 -12.03 -10.35 -0.67
C GLY A 29 -13.41 -9.85 -1.11
N GLU A 30 -14.47 -10.22 -0.40
CA GLU A 30 -15.82 -9.71 -0.64
C GLU A 30 -15.94 -8.21 -0.29
N GLU A 31 -15.29 -7.78 0.77
CA GLU A 31 -15.26 -6.36 1.15
C GLU A 31 -14.51 -5.50 0.13
N ILE A 32 -13.37 -5.98 -0.40
CA ILE A 32 -12.60 -5.24 -1.40
C ILE A 32 -13.34 -5.08 -2.73
N VAL A 33 -14.18 -6.06 -3.10
CA VAL A 33 -15.04 -5.97 -4.31
C VAL A 33 -16.09 -4.86 -4.17
N ARG A 34 -16.58 -4.65 -2.94
CA ARG A 34 -17.59 -3.61 -2.64
C ARG A 34 -16.95 -2.26 -2.29
N LEU A 35 -15.62 -2.20 -2.16
CA LEU A 35 -14.91 -1.00 -1.78
C LEU A 35 -15.07 0.09 -2.83
N GLU A 36 -15.48 1.27 -2.39
CA GLU A 36 -15.52 2.48 -3.22
C GLU A 36 -14.10 2.98 -3.48
N ARG A 37 -13.47 2.45 -4.53
CA ARG A 37 -12.07 2.73 -4.89
C ARG A 37 -11.81 4.17 -5.32
N GLY A 38 -12.86 4.95 -5.60
CA GLY A 38 -12.76 6.39 -5.88
C GLY A 38 -12.75 7.27 -4.63
N SER A 39 -12.97 6.71 -3.43
CA SER A 39 -12.95 7.45 -2.18
C SER A 39 -11.65 7.19 -1.41
N PRO A 40 -10.80 8.23 -1.21
CA PRO A 40 -9.61 8.15 -0.37
C PRO A 40 -9.92 7.69 1.06
N GLU A 41 -11.03 8.16 1.63
CA GLU A 41 -11.47 7.84 2.99
C GLU A 41 -11.84 6.36 3.12
N ALA A 42 -12.58 5.82 2.15
CA ALA A 42 -12.95 4.40 2.13
C ALA A 42 -11.69 3.52 2.02
N CYS A 43 -10.76 3.87 1.13
CA CYS A 43 -9.49 3.16 0.98
C CYS A 43 -8.62 3.24 2.25
N GLN A 44 -8.51 4.40 2.88
CA GLN A 44 -7.78 4.56 4.15
C GLN A 44 -8.40 3.73 5.28
N SER A 45 -9.73 3.72 5.36
CA SER A 45 -10.46 2.93 6.36
C SER A 45 -10.22 1.43 6.17
N PHE A 46 -10.30 0.95 4.92
CA PHE A 46 -10.01 -0.44 4.58
C PHE A 46 -8.59 -0.84 4.98
N VAL A 47 -7.58 -0.05 4.59
CA VAL A 47 -6.18 -0.31 4.94
C VAL A 47 -5.99 -0.37 6.46
N ARG A 48 -6.55 0.59 7.20
CA ARG A 48 -6.45 0.64 8.67
C ARG A 48 -7.10 -0.56 9.33
N LYS A 49 -8.30 -0.95 8.89
CA LYS A 49 -9.06 -2.09 9.42
C LYS A 49 -8.30 -3.41 9.24
N HIS A 50 -7.77 -3.65 8.05
CA HIS A 50 -7.20 -4.94 7.69
C HIS A 50 -5.69 -5.07 7.94
N SER A 51 -4.99 -3.96 8.21
CA SER A 51 -3.55 -4.00 8.59
C SER A 51 -3.28 -4.74 9.91
N GLN A 52 -4.31 -5.00 10.72
CA GLN A 52 -4.18 -5.79 11.95
C GLN A 52 -4.21 -7.30 11.69
N ASN A 53 -4.87 -7.73 10.61
CA ASN A 53 -5.11 -9.13 10.29
C ASN A 53 -4.26 -9.63 9.12
N LEU A 54 -3.81 -8.73 8.25
CA LEU A 54 -3.03 -9.07 7.06
C LEU A 54 -1.61 -8.54 7.18
N HIS A 55 -0.66 -9.30 6.65
CA HIS A 55 0.70 -8.82 6.50
C HIS A 55 0.70 -7.51 5.65
N PRO A 56 1.52 -6.48 5.98
CA PRO A 56 1.53 -5.20 5.29
C PRO A 56 1.72 -5.28 3.77
N ASN A 57 2.35 -6.36 3.28
CA ASN A 57 2.59 -6.63 1.86
C ASN A 57 1.56 -7.59 1.24
N HIS A 58 0.46 -7.89 1.96
CA HIS A 58 -0.59 -8.73 1.41
C HIS A 58 -1.20 -8.04 0.18
N TYR A 59 -1.49 -8.81 -0.89
CA TYR A 59 -1.90 -8.26 -2.17
C TYR A 59 -3.17 -7.39 -2.10
N TYR A 60 -4.15 -7.71 -1.24
CA TYR A 60 -5.33 -6.86 -1.02
C TYR A 60 -4.96 -5.49 -0.47
N LEU A 61 -4.06 -5.42 0.52
CA LEU A 61 -3.60 -4.14 1.06
C LEU A 61 -2.78 -3.36 0.04
N MET A 62 -1.95 -4.05 -0.75
CA MET A 62 -1.12 -3.41 -1.78
C MET A 62 -1.96 -2.84 -2.90
N ASP A 63 -3.02 -3.52 -3.34
CA ASP A 63 -3.95 -3.06 -4.36
C ASP A 63 -4.67 -1.77 -3.92
N VAL A 64 -5.19 -1.75 -2.69
CA VAL A 64 -5.86 -0.55 -2.15
C VAL A 64 -4.87 0.59 -1.89
N LYS A 65 -3.65 0.29 -1.41
CA LYS A 65 -2.58 1.30 -1.25
C LYS A 65 -2.18 1.92 -2.60
N LEU A 66 -2.14 1.12 -3.66
CA LEU A 66 -1.85 1.61 -5.01
C LEU A 66 -2.95 2.55 -5.51
N ALA A 67 -4.23 2.15 -5.35
CA ALA A 67 -5.37 3.01 -5.69
C ALA A 67 -5.34 4.33 -4.90
N LEU A 68 -5.11 4.27 -3.59
CA LEU A 68 -4.99 5.45 -2.74
C LEU A 68 -3.83 6.36 -3.17
N CYS A 69 -2.67 5.77 -3.50
CA CYS A 69 -1.52 6.52 -4.00
C CYS A 69 -1.82 7.26 -5.31
N GLN A 70 -2.61 6.67 -6.20
CA GLN A 70 -3.01 7.27 -7.47
C GLN A 70 -4.02 8.41 -7.28
N MET A 71 -4.91 8.30 -6.28
CA MET A 71 -5.91 9.34 -5.98
C MET A 71 -5.29 10.61 -5.37
N ILE A 72 -4.25 10.50 -4.57
CA ILE A 72 -3.60 11.66 -3.94
C ILE A 72 -2.79 12.44 -4.99
N GLY A 73 -3.25 13.63 -5.36
CA GLY A 73 -2.62 14.47 -6.39
C GLY A 73 -2.74 13.91 -7.81
N GLY A 74 -3.72 13.02 -8.06
CA GLY A 74 -4.06 12.51 -9.37
C GLY A 74 -5.07 13.40 -10.10
N GLN A 75 -5.03 13.43 -11.43
CA GLN A 75 -6.01 14.17 -12.22
C GLN A 75 -7.37 13.45 -12.20
N GLY A 76 -8.41 14.15 -11.77
CA GLY A 76 -9.81 13.75 -11.97
C GLY A 76 -10.39 12.80 -10.93
N SER A 77 -9.68 12.43 -9.88
CA SER A 77 -10.23 11.60 -8.80
C SER A 77 -9.49 11.79 -7.48
N GLY A 78 -10.21 12.07 -6.41
CA GLY A 78 -9.66 12.17 -5.08
C GLY A 78 -9.19 13.58 -4.71
N ILE A 79 -8.00 13.69 -4.14
CA ILE A 79 -7.44 14.97 -3.67
C ILE A 79 -6.62 15.60 -4.80
N ASP A 80 -7.07 16.74 -5.32
CA ASP A 80 -6.38 17.46 -6.39
C ASP A 80 -5.02 18.00 -5.91
N LEU A 81 -4.12 18.24 -6.86
CA LEU A 81 -2.78 18.76 -6.59
C LEU A 81 -2.82 20.12 -5.90
N HIS A 82 -3.81 20.96 -6.22
CA HIS A 82 -3.98 22.29 -5.64
C HIS A 82 -4.53 22.28 -4.20
N ASP A 83 -5.20 21.19 -3.81
CA ASP A 83 -5.83 21.01 -2.50
C ASP A 83 -5.00 20.13 -1.57
N LEU A 84 -3.78 19.76 -1.99
CA LEU A 84 -2.90 18.90 -1.23
C LEU A 84 -2.40 19.60 0.04
N HIS A 85 -2.72 19.00 1.18
CA HIS A 85 -2.10 19.34 2.45
C HIS A 85 -0.79 18.58 2.67
N GLU A 86 0.07 19.11 3.52
CA GLU A 86 1.36 18.46 3.89
C GLU A 86 1.16 16.98 4.30
N LYS A 87 0.12 16.69 5.08
CA LYS A 87 -0.24 15.33 5.51
C LYS A 87 -0.46 14.36 4.33
N ASP A 88 -1.07 14.86 3.25
CA ASP A 88 -1.42 14.04 2.08
C ASP A 88 -0.15 13.73 1.28
N ILE A 89 0.77 14.69 1.19
CA ILE A 89 2.08 14.51 0.55
C ILE A 89 2.91 13.47 1.31
N VAL A 90 2.97 13.58 2.63
CA VAL A 90 3.69 12.63 3.49
C VAL A 90 3.07 11.24 3.36
N GLN A 91 1.73 11.14 3.32
CA GLN A 91 1.04 9.87 3.11
C GLN A 91 1.36 9.27 1.75
N LYS A 92 1.32 10.07 0.67
CA LYS A 92 1.67 9.60 -0.68
C LYS A 92 3.10 9.09 -0.75
N GLN A 93 4.06 9.84 -0.17
CA GLN A 93 5.46 9.41 -0.11
C GLN A 93 5.61 8.05 0.58
N LYS A 94 4.96 7.88 1.75
CA LYS A 94 4.98 6.61 2.48
C LYS A 94 4.43 5.47 1.65
N LEU A 95 3.25 5.65 1.01
CA LEU A 95 2.64 4.65 0.14
C LEU A 95 3.54 4.28 -1.03
N CYS A 96 4.12 5.28 -1.70
CA CYS A 96 5.07 5.05 -2.80
C CYS A 96 6.25 4.20 -2.35
N MET A 97 6.86 4.50 -1.21
CA MET A 97 8.00 3.75 -0.68
C MET A 97 7.63 2.30 -0.34
N GLU A 98 6.47 2.08 0.29
CA GLU A 98 5.99 0.74 0.59
C GLU A 98 5.77 -0.09 -0.69
N ILE A 99 5.10 0.49 -1.70
CA ILE A 99 4.84 -0.18 -2.98
C ILE A 99 6.14 -0.49 -3.71
N LEU A 100 7.07 0.47 -3.77
CA LEU A 100 8.36 0.30 -4.42
C LEU A 100 9.21 -0.80 -3.76
N ASN A 101 9.21 -0.86 -2.44
CA ASN A 101 9.94 -1.90 -1.70
C ASN A 101 9.41 -3.30 -2.02
N VAL A 102 8.11 -3.45 -2.18
CA VAL A 102 7.49 -4.74 -2.57
C VAL A 102 7.79 -5.06 -4.03
N ALA A 103 7.59 -4.08 -4.94
CA ALA A 103 7.83 -4.26 -6.36
C ALA A 103 9.29 -4.68 -6.66
N ASN A 104 10.25 -4.05 -5.98
CA ASN A 104 11.68 -4.40 -6.12
C ASN A 104 12.00 -5.84 -5.68
N LYS A 105 11.29 -6.37 -4.67
CA LYS A 105 11.49 -7.75 -4.21
C LYS A 105 10.86 -8.78 -5.14
N ILE A 106 9.70 -8.46 -5.72
CA ILE A 106 8.96 -9.40 -6.59
C ILE A 106 9.57 -9.45 -7.98
N SER A 107 9.97 -8.31 -8.52
CA SER A 107 10.39 -8.18 -9.91
C SER A 107 11.50 -7.14 -10.06
N PRO A 108 12.74 -7.46 -9.60
CA PRO A 108 13.85 -6.54 -9.69
C PRO A 108 14.17 -6.24 -11.17
N GLY A 109 14.14 -4.95 -11.53
CA GLY A 109 14.55 -4.46 -12.85
C GLY A 109 13.50 -4.52 -13.97
N THR A 110 12.37 -5.21 -13.81
CA THR A 110 11.38 -5.37 -14.88
C THR A 110 10.34 -4.24 -14.97
N ASN A 111 10.19 -3.42 -13.94
CA ASN A 111 9.19 -2.36 -13.88
C ASN A 111 9.80 -0.95 -13.87
N VAL A 112 10.84 -0.73 -14.68
CA VAL A 112 11.55 0.57 -14.73
C VAL A 112 10.59 1.73 -14.99
N HIS A 113 9.62 1.57 -15.90
CA HIS A 113 8.64 2.62 -16.23
C HIS A 113 7.72 2.95 -15.03
N PHE A 114 7.17 1.93 -14.36
CA PHE A 114 6.34 2.11 -13.17
C PHE A 114 7.16 2.72 -12.03
N MET A 115 8.37 2.22 -11.81
CA MET A 115 9.31 2.70 -10.83
C MET A 115 9.71 4.17 -11.07
N CYS A 116 10.00 4.53 -12.33
CA CYS A 116 10.30 5.92 -12.71
C CYS A 116 9.10 6.84 -12.48
N LYS A 117 7.90 6.41 -12.85
CA LYS A 117 6.68 7.20 -12.64
C LYS A 117 6.39 7.44 -11.15
N MET A 118 6.52 6.41 -10.33
CA MET A 118 6.34 6.52 -8.88
C MET A 118 7.41 7.40 -8.23
N LYS A 119 8.68 7.21 -8.59
CA LYS A 119 9.80 8.05 -8.11
C LYS A 119 9.64 9.50 -8.57
N LEU A 120 9.26 9.71 -9.84
CA LEU A 120 9.07 11.06 -10.38
C LEU A 120 7.93 11.79 -9.65
N GLN A 121 6.79 11.13 -9.41
CA GLN A 121 5.71 11.72 -8.63
C GLN A 121 6.15 12.08 -7.21
N THR A 122 6.91 11.20 -6.55
CA THR A 122 7.45 11.47 -5.21
C THR A 122 8.45 12.63 -5.23
N TYR A 123 9.34 12.66 -6.23
CA TYR A 123 10.33 13.72 -6.42
C TYR A 123 9.68 15.08 -6.69
N LEU A 124 8.70 15.14 -7.60
CA LEU A 124 7.98 16.38 -7.89
C LEU A 124 7.27 16.93 -6.66
N LEU A 125 6.68 16.08 -5.83
CA LEU A 125 6.05 16.51 -4.58
C LEU A 125 7.07 16.99 -3.54
N THR A 126 8.28 16.45 -3.52
CA THR A 126 9.33 16.89 -2.56
C THR A 126 10.05 18.16 -3.00
N VAL A 127 10.15 18.42 -4.30
CA VAL A 127 10.89 19.55 -4.86
C VAL A 127 10.00 20.77 -5.07
N ILE A 128 8.76 20.57 -5.52
CA ILE A 128 7.83 21.66 -5.84
C ILE A 128 7.19 22.24 -4.57
N LEU A 129 6.99 21.40 -3.55
CA LEU A 129 6.46 21.83 -2.27
C LEU A 129 7.60 21.82 -1.24
N PRO A 130 8.07 22.98 -0.76
CA PRO A 130 9.09 23.05 0.30
C PRO A 130 8.48 22.52 1.60
N ILE A 131 8.61 21.21 1.83
CA ILE A 131 8.23 20.60 3.09
C ILE A 131 9.21 21.09 4.15
N PRO A 132 8.75 21.69 5.28
CA PRO A 132 9.63 22.03 6.38
C PRO A 132 10.36 20.76 6.82
N LYS A 133 11.66 20.85 6.96
CA LYS A 133 12.66 19.80 7.19
C LYS A 133 12.14 18.65 8.07
N ILE A 134 11.55 17.63 7.48
CA ILE A 134 11.38 16.35 8.15
C ILE A 134 12.79 15.83 8.41
N LYS A 135 13.15 15.63 9.69
CA LYS A 135 14.41 15.00 10.09
C LYS A 135 14.60 13.75 9.25
N LYS A 136 15.59 13.80 8.34
CA LYS A 136 15.96 12.67 7.50
C LYS A 136 16.30 11.50 8.40
N LYS A 137 15.35 10.58 8.63
CA LYS A 137 15.71 9.23 8.97
C LYS A 137 16.34 8.67 7.71
N ASN A 138 17.65 8.42 7.77
CA ASN A 138 18.45 7.93 6.68
C ASN A 138 17.87 6.61 6.16
N TYR A 139 17.05 6.68 5.14
CA TYR A 139 16.75 5.52 4.32
C TYR A 139 17.82 5.45 3.23
N TYR A 140 19.00 4.95 3.61
CA TYR A 140 20.01 4.58 2.62
C TYR A 140 19.44 3.40 1.83
N LEU A 141 19.08 3.66 0.59
CA LEU A 141 18.94 2.63 -0.43
C LEU A 141 20.35 2.07 -0.67
N THR A 142 20.68 0.96 -0.03
CA THR A 142 21.77 0.12 -0.49
C THR A 142 21.30 -0.54 -1.79
N TRP A 143 22.06 -0.26 -2.85
CA TRP A 143 21.93 -0.83 -4.18
C TRP A 143 22.22 -2.33 -4.18
#